data_abb3f45ca9de6abfa92486e96b089854
#
_entry.id   abb3f45ca9de6abfa92486e96b089854
#
_cell.length_a   1.000
_cell.length_b   1.000
_cell.length_c   1.000
_cell.angle_alpha   90.00
_cell.angle_beta   90.00
_cell.angle_gamma   90.00
#
_symmetry.space_group_name_H-M   'P 1'
#
loop_
_entity.id
_entity.type
_entity.pdbx_description
1 polymer ?
#
loop_
_entity_poly.entity_id
_entity_poly.type
_entity_poly.pdbx_seq_one_letter_code
_entity_poly.pdbx_strand_id
1 'polypeptide(L)'
;MAIPEEKVLRGIYGDAAKEAEARFEKLQGTYETQFGQEELTCFSAPGRTEIIGNHTDHNGGKILAASITMDTIAVAAKTGDSVVTILSEGYPDPIVVDTDHLEKIPKCQGSLSLVGGMLKAARDEFGYRIGGFNACVSTQVISSAGVSSSASFEMLVCAILNEFFNGGSIDYAHYARIGQYAENRYWDKASGLMDQMACAVGGTIYLDFGGGEVKYEKVDFGFDQLGCDLVIVNTGKGHADLSAEYSSIPEEMRLVAKELGGTNLCDCTEEDLLAKLPEIRSKIGNDRAILRALHYYEECRRVDAAVQALKEGKKEQMLGIIRESGNSSWKWLQNAYVVSDPKEQSIPYALALSELFMKKKGRGVCRLHGGGFAGVIACITAKEDTAEFVEYLSRYLGNENIHVMGIRQKGAITVE
;
A
#
# COMPACT_ATOMS: atom_id res chain seq x y z
N MET A 1 28.76 -11.58 2.41
CA MET A 1 28.54 -11.44 0.95
C MET A 1 28.81 -10.00 0.57
N ALA A 2 29.35 -9.77 -0.61
CA ALA A 2 29.53 -8.40 -1.11
C ALA A 2 28.14 -7.80 -1.42
N ILE A 3 28.11 -6.47 -1.52
CA ILE A 3 26.98 -5.70 -2.08
C ILE A 3 26.51 -6.37 -3.38
N PRO A 4 25.22 -6.40 -3.67
CA PRO A 4 24.70 -7.06 -4.86
C PRO A 4 25.36 -6.52 -6.13
N GLU A 5 25.69 -7.39 -7.07
CA GLU A 5 26.30 -7.01 -8.34
C GLU A 5 25.44 -5.98 -9.09
N GLU A 6 26.08 -5.04 -9.80
CA GLU A 6 25.38 -4.00 -10.61
C GLU A 6 24.32 -4.60 -11.55
N LYS A 7 24.57 -5.80 -12.10
CA LYS A 7 23.61 -6.48 -12.98
C LYS A 7 22.31 -6.85 -12.25
N VAL A 8 22.41 -7.29 -11.00
CA VAL A 8 21.27 -7.63 -10.15
C VAL A 8 20.49 -6.36 -9.82
N LEU A 9 21.20 -5.32 -9.37
CA LEU A 9 20.61 -4.02 -9.06
C LEU A 9 19.93 -3.40 -10.28
N ARG A 10 20.53 -3.49 -11.47
CA ARG A 10 19.89 -3.03 -12.71
C ARG A 10 18.59 -3.79 -13.03
N GLY A 11 18.53 -5.08 -12.71
CA GLY A 11 17.32 -5.89 -12.88
C GLY A 11 16.16 -5.48 -11.97
N ILE A 12 16.45 -4.81 -10.85
CA ILE A 12 15.45 -4.37 -9.86
C ILE A 12 15.15 -2.87 -10.01
N TYR A 13 16.19 -2.04 -10.15
CA TYR A 13 16.13 -0.58 -10.05
C TYR A 13 16.32 0.15 -11.40
N GLY A 14 16.65 -0.57 -12.47
CA GLY A 14 16.92 0.05 -13.78
C GLY A 14 18.02 1.10 -13.72
N ASP A 15 17.71 2.33 -14.13
CA ASP A 15 18.66 3.46 -14.14
C ASP A 15 19.06 3.93 -12.73
N ALA A 16 18.27 3.65 -11.70
CA ALA A 16 18.57 3.98 -10.30
C ALA A 16 19.49 2.94 -9.61
N ALA A 17 20.05 1.96 -10.34
CA ALA A 17 20.90 0.90 -9.78
C ALA A 17 22.11 1.43 -8.98
N LYS A 18 22.77 2.49 -9.45
CA LYS A 18 23.91 3.10 -8.75
C LYS A 18 23.51 3.79 -7.44
N GLU A 19 22.32 4.39 -7.41
CA GLU A 19 21.79 4.99 -6.18
C GLU A 19 21.45 3.89 -5.17
N ALA A 20 20.85 2.78 -5.64
CA ALA A 20 20.58 1.63 -4.79
C ALA A 20 21.86 1.00 -4.24
N GLU A 21 22.93 0.86 -5.05
CA GLU A 21 24.25 0.39 -4.63
C GLU A 21 24.79 1.24 -3.48
N ALA A 22 24.83 2.56 -3.65
CA ALA A 22 25.30 3.49 -2.62
C ALA A 22 24.49 3.41 -1.31
N ARG A 23 23.18 3.14 -1.39
CA ARG A 23 22.33 2.92 -0.21
C ARG A 23 22.72 1.63 0.52
N PHE A 24 22.94 0.52 -0.20
CA PHE A 24 23.40 -0.73 0.41
C PHE A 24 24.81 -0.59 1.02
N GLU A 25 25.75 0.09 0.34
CA GLU A 25 27.09 0.39 0.88
C GLU A 25 27.02 1.14 2.22
N LYS A 26 26.17 2.17 2.29
CA LYS A 26 25.96 2.92 3.52
C LYS A 26 25.43 2.06 4.65
N LEU A 27 24.43 1.18 4.36
CA LEU A 27 23.88 0.28 5.36
C LEU A 27 24.89 -0.76 5.82
N GLN A 28 25.71 -1.30 4.92
CA GLN A 28 26.79 -2.23 5.28
C GLN A 28 27.77 -1.54 6.24
N GLY A 29 28.25 -0.32 5.94
CA GLY A 29 29.14 0.41 6.83
C GLY A 29 28.53 0.69 8.20
N THR A 30 27.22 0.97 8.25
CA THR A 30 26.47 1.10 9.51
C THR A 30 26.43 -0.20 10.27
N TYR A 31 26.13 -1.31 9.59
CA TYR A 31 26.07 -2.65 10.18
C TYR A 31 27.43 -3.05 10.78
N GLU A 32 28.51 -2.91 10.01
CA GLU A 32 29.87 -3.23 10.46
C GLU A 32 30.28 -2.43 11.70
N THR A 33 29.87 -1.18 11.76
CA THR A 33 30.14 -0.29 12.90
C THR A 33 29.40 -0.73 14.17
N GLN A 34 28.17 -1.20 14.03
CA GLN A 34 27.29 -1.52 15.17
C GLN A 34 27.41 -2.96 15.65
N PHE A 35 27.58 -3.91 14.72
CA PHE A 35 27.51 -5.35 15.00
C PHE A 35 28.81 -6.10 14.66
N GLY A 36 29.78 -5.44 14.02
CA GLY A 36 31.01 -6.07 13.53
C GLY A 36 30.89 -6.65 12.13
N GLN A 37 31.94 -7.36 11.69
CA GLN A 37 31.97 -7.98 10.37
C GLN A 37 31.28 -9.34 10.38
N GLU A 38 30.26 -9.47 9.53
CA GLU A 38 29.46 -10.70 9.36
C GLU A 38 29.20 -10.93 7.86
N GLU A 39 28.76 -12.13 7.53
CA GLU A 39 28.24 -12.43 6.18
C GLU A 39 26.84 -11.84 6.04
N LEU A 40 26.71 -10.74 5.30
CA LEU A 40 25.47 -9.99 5.14
C LEU A 40 24.65 -10.51 3.95
N THR A 41 23.34 -10.52 4.12
CA THR A 41 22.35 -10.70 3.06
C THR A 41 21.60 -9.38 2.84
N CYS A 42 21.37 -9.03 1.59
CA CYS A 42 20.66 -7.82 1.19
C CYS A 42 19.19 -8.11 0.90
N PHE A 43 18.30 -7.24 1.36
CA PHE A 43 16.85 -7.37 1.18
C PHE A 43 16.25 -6.07 0.66
N SER A 44 15.15 -6.19 -0.06
CA SER A 44 14.39 -5.02 -0.52
C SER A 44 12.90 -5.33 -0.62
N ALA A 45 12.06 -4.42 -0.16
CA ALA A 45 10.61 -4.49 -0.29
C ALA A 45 10.05 -3.13 -0.75
N PRO A 46 9.26 -3.07 -1.84
CA PRO A 46 8.70 -1.83 -2.36
C PRO A 46 7.56 -1.30 -1.51
N GLY A 47 7.27 0.00 -1.65
CA GLY A 47 5.95 0.54 -1.34
C GLY A 47 4.92 0.16 -2.41
N ARG A 48 3.68 0.66 -2.29
CA ARG A 48 2.59 0.33 -3.21
C ARG A 48 1.78 1.55 -3.63
N THR A 49 1.10 1.42 -4.76
CA THR A 49 0.01 2.29 -5.19
C THR A 49 -1.28 1.49 -5.37
N GLU A 50 -2.41 2.10 -5.03
CA GLU A 50 -3.74 1.62 -5.42
C GLU A 50 -4.10 2.27 -6.75
N ILE A 51 -4.21 1.48 -7.82
CA ILE A 51 -4.58 2.00 -9.13
C ILE A 51 -6.08 2.27 -9.17
N ILE A 52 -6.90 1.30 -8.70
CA ILE A 52 -8.36 1.37 -8.64
C ILE A 52 -8.89 0.30 -7.69
N GLY A 53 -10.05 0.52 -7.06
CA GLY A 53 -10.66 -0.39 -6.09
C GLY A 53 -10.80 0.21 -4.70
N ASN A 54 -10.98 1.53 -4.62
CA ASN A 54 -10.94 2.28 -3.38
C ASN A 54 -11.94 1.77 -2.33
N HIS A 55 -11.42 1.31 -1.19
CA HIS A 55 -12.19 0.81 -0.04
C HIS A 55 -13.13 -0.38 -0.30
N THR A 56 -12.82 -1.23 -1.29
CA THR A 56 -13.63 -2.43 -1.54
C THR A 56 -13.17 -3.65 -0.76
N ASP A 57 -11.89 -3.76 -0.39
CA ASP A 57 -11.27 -4.90 0.28
C ASP A 57 -11.91 -5.26 1.63
N HIS A 58 -12.30 -4.27 2.42
CA HIS A 58 -12.94 -4.48 3.73
C HIS A 58 -14.30 -5.17 3.66
N ASN A 59 -14.92 -5.23 2.48
CA ASN A 59 -16.20 -5.88 2.21
C ASN A 59 -16.09 -7.01 1.19
N GLY A 60 -14.88 -7.56 0.99
CA GLY A 60 -14.66 -8.68 0.09
C GLY A 60 -14.69 -8.31 -1.38
N GLY A 61 -14.33 -7.07 -1.72
CA GLY A 61 -14.33 -6.57 -3.11
C GLY A 61 -13.04 -6.83 -3.86
N LYS A 62 -12.84 -6.05 -4.93
CA LYS A 62 -11.75 -6.22 -5.89
C LYS A 62 -10.89 -4.97 -5.97
N ILE A 63 -9.58 -5.15 -6.14
CA ILE A 63 -8.60 -4.06 -6.28
C ILE A 63 -7.61 -4.35 -7.39
N LEU A 64 -7.20 -3.33 -8.11
CA LEU A 64 -6.00 -3.32 -8.93
C LEU A 64 -4.96 -2.43 -8.25
N ALA A 65 -3.87 -3.04 -7.79
CA ALA A 65 -2.79 -2.39 -7.08
C ALA A 65 -1.44 -2.70 -7.73
N ALA A 66 -0.41 -1.94 -7.39
CA ALA A 66 0.93 -2.20 -7.89
C ALA A 66 2.01 -1.81 -6.89
N SER A 67 3.16 -2.47 -6.98
CA SER A 67 4.38 -2.02 -6.31
C SER A 67 4.96 -0.80 -7.02
N ILE A 68 5.57 0.10 -6.27
CA ILE A 68 6.22 1.31 -6.78
C ILE A 68 7.75 1.21 -6.69
N THR A 69 8.43 2.11 -7.38
CA THR A 69 9.91 2.15 -7.40
C THR A 69 10.55 2.59 -6.08
N MET A 70 9.82 3.23 -5.19
CA MET A 70 10.29 3.53 -3.83
C MET A 70 10.26 2.27 -2.96
N ASP A 71 11.32 2.03 -2.19
CA ASP A 71 11.46 0.83 -1.37
C ASP A 71 12.06 1.08 0.01
N THR A 72 11.94 0.05 0.83
CA THR A 72 12.69 -0.16 2.07
C THR A 72 13.71 -1.25 1.83
N ILE A 73 14.97 -0.99 2.13
CA ILE A 73 16.08 -1.94 1.99
C ILE A 73 16.68 -2.31 3.33
N ALA A 74 17.28 -3.48 3.41
CA ALA A 74 18.04 -3.93 4.57
C ALA A 74 19.31 -4.68 4.17
N VAL A 75 20.31 -4.59 5.06
CA VAL A 75 21.37 -5.56 5.18
C VAL A 75 21.21 -6.27 6.52
N ALA A 76 21.27 -7.59 6.52
CA ALA A 76 21.03 -8.38 7.72
C ALA A 76 21.94 -9.62 7.80
N ALA A 77 22.17 -10.11 9.02
CA ALA A 77 22.81 -11.40 9.28
C ALA A 77 22.09 -12.14 10.42
N LYS A 78 22.08 -13.48 10.34
CA LYS A 78 21.60 -14.31 11.45
C LYS A 78 22.51 -14.14 12.67
N THR A 79 21.91 -14.15 13.85
CA THR A 79 22.64 -14.35 15.11
C THR A 79 22.52 -15.81 15.58
N GLY A 80 23.34 -16.20 16.53
CA GLY A 80 23.24 -17.52 17.15
C GLY A 80 22.30 -17.57 18.35
N ASP A 81 21.60 -16.50 18.63
CA ASP A 81 20.71 -16.32 19.79
C ASP A 81 19.24 -16.14 19.39
N SER A 82 18.38 -15.75 20.33
CA SER A 82 16.94 -15.52 20.14
C SER A 82 16.59 -14.04 19.93
N VAL A 83 17.57 -13.13 19.79
CA VAL A 83 17.32 -11.70 19.77
C VAL A 83 17.29 -11.15 18.35
N VAL A 84 16.20 -10.49 17.99
CA VAL A 84 16.07 -9.67 16.77
C VAL A 84 16.42 -8.22 17.13
N THR A 85 17.41 -7.65 16.43
CA THR A 85 17.77 -6.23 16.57
C THR A 85 17.71 -5.55 15.21
N ILE A 86 16.86 -4.52 15.06
CA ILE A 86 16.72 -3.75 13.83
C ILE A 86 17.07 -2.29 14.11
N LEU A 87 18.04 -1.77 13.38
CA LEU A 87 18.42 -0.35 13.35
C LEU A 87 17.83 0.30 12.11
N SER A 88 17.00 1.30 12.27
CA SER A 88 16.39 2.04 11.15
C SER A 88 17.02 3.41 11.00
N GLU A 89 17.46 3.74 9.78
CA GLU A 89 18.03 5.04 9.46
C GLU A 89 17.04 6.17 9.82
N GLY A 90 17.52 7.19 10.55
CA GLY A 90 16.71 8.32 11.01
C GLY A 90 15.93 8.07 12.31
N TYR A 91 16.01 6.87 12.89
CA TYR A 91 15.38 6.55 14.18
C TYR A 91 16.49 6.21 15.20
N PRO A 92 16.53 6.91 16.36
CA PRO A 92 17.62 6.73 17.32
C PRO A 92 17.54 5.42 18.11
N ASP A 93 16.33 4.91 18.34
CA ASP A 93 16.11 3.76 19.19
C ASP A 93 16.03 2.47 18.35
N PRO A 94 16.82 1.43 18.68
CA PRO A 94 16.72 0.13 18.02
C PRO A 94 15.40 -0.57 18.37
N ILE A 95 14.90 -1.36 17.43
CA ILE A 95 13.83 -2.32 17.70
C ILE A 95 14.51 -3.61 18.21
N VAL A 96 14.24 -4.00 19.45
CA VAL A 96 14.83 -5.20 20.07
C VAL A 96 13.71 -6.13 20.53
N VAL A 97 13.68 -7.36 20.00
CA VAL A 97 12.66 -8.36 20.31
C VAL A 97 13.34 -9.68 20.66
N ASP A 98 13.05 -10.21 21.84
CA ASP A 98 13.42 -11.56 22.23
C ASP A 98 12.37 -12.56 21.75
N THR A 99 12.74 -13.44 20.82
CA THR A 99 11.82 -14.42 20.22
C THR A 99 11.41 -15.54 21.20
N ASP A 100 12.13 -15.74 22.28
CA ASP A 100 11.76 -16.68 23.34
C ASP A 100 10.67 -16.12 24.27
N HIS A 101 10.46 -14.79 24.27
CA HIS A 101 9.55 -14.08 25.15
C HIS A 101 8.52 -13.20 24.43
N LEU A 102 7.92 -13.70 23.33
CA LEU A 102 6.93 -12.93 22.55
C LEU A 102 5.62 -12.64 23.31
N GLU A 103 5.35 -13.30 24.42
CA GLU A 103 4.23 -12.97 25.30
C GLU A 103 4.40 -11.62 26.00
N LYS A 104 5.63 -11.10 26.10
CA LYS A 104 5.96 -9.80 26.73
C LYS A 104 5.88 -8.63 25.77
N ILE A 105 5.61 -8.85 24.47
CA ILE A 105 5.55 -7.79 23.46
C ILE A 105 4.42 -6.82 23.81
N PRO A 106 4.74 -5.53 24.00
CA PRO A 106 3.74 -4.53 24.28
C PRO A 106 2.86 -4.25 23.06
N LYS A 107 1.66 -3.72 23.29
CA LYS A 107 0.78 -3.22 22.21
C LYS A 107 0.93 -1.70 22.09
N CYS A 108 0.71 -1.20 20.86
CA CYS A 108 0.69 0.24 20.56
C CYS A 108 2.00 0.99 20.90
N GLN A 109 3.14 0.31 20.82
CA GLN A 109 4.47 0.92 20.97
C GLN A 109 5.23 0.95 19.64
N GLY A 110 4.59 1.50 18.62
CA GLY A 110 5.21 1.72 17.31
C GLY A 110 5.78 0.45 16.67
N SER A 111 6.96 0.57 16.08
CA SER A 111 7.61 -0.52 15.33
C SER A 111 7.99 -1.72 16.19
N LEU A 112 8.21 -1.54 17.50
CA LEU A 112 8.46 -2.65 18.42
C LEU A 112 7.25 -3.61 18.49
N SER A 113 6.05 -3.06 18.65
CA SER A 113 4.82 -3.83 18.66
C SER A 113 4.53 -4.48 17.31
N LEU A 114 4.84 -3.79 16.23
CA LEU A 114 4.66 -4.28 14.87
C LEU A 114 5.55 -5.51 14.62
N VAL A 115 6.87 -5.39 14.82
CA VAL A 115 7.83 -6.50 14.61
C VAL A 115 7.53 -7.67 15.54
N GLY A 116 7.28 -7.41 16.85
CA GLY A 116 6.93 -8.46 17.79
C GLY A 116 5.63 -9.18 17.43
N GLY A 117 4.62 -8.43 16.95
CA GLY A 117 3.36 -8.99 16.44
C GLY A 117 3.57 -9.87 15.20
N MET A 118 4.46 -9.47 14.29
CA MET A 118 4.81 -10.25 13.10
C MET A 118 5.51 -11.56 13.45
N LEU A 119 6.53 -11.52 14.34
CA LEU A 119 7.22 -12.71 14.81
C LEU A 119 6.26 -13.68 15.50
N LYS A 120 5.36 -13.15 16.33
CA LYS A 120 4.32 -13.95 16.97
C LYS A 120 3.35 -14.57 15.97
N ALA A 121 2.88 -13.81 14.98
CA ALA A 121 2.02 -14.34 13.93
C ALA A 121 2.73 -15.44 13.13
N ALA A 122 3.97 -15.21 12.70
CA ALA A 122 4.74 -16.18 11.94
C ALA A 122 4.86 -17.51 12.69
N ARG A 123 5.19 -17.48 13.99
CA ARG A 123 5.38 -18.67 14.81
C ARG A 123 4.05 -19.31 15.24
N ASP A 124 3.16 -18.54 15.88
CA ASP A 124 2.01 -19.08 16.62
C ASP A 124 0.78 -19.31 15.73
N GLU A 125 0.57 -18.48 14.70
CA GLU A 125 -0.59 -18.60 13.81
C GLU A 125 -0.28 -19.42 12.55
N PHE A 126 0.94 -19.26 12.00
CA PHE A 126 1.29 -19.89 10.72
C PHE A 126 2.33 -21.02 10.83
N GLY A 127 2.93 -21.26 12.03
CA GLY A 127 3.85 -22.36 12.27
C GLY A 127 5.22 -22.22 11.60
N TYR A 128 5.61 -21.01 11.21
CA TYR A 128 6.92 -20.74 10.62
C TYR A 128 8.02 -20.63 11.68
N ARG A 129 9.24 -20.96 11.26
CA ARG A 129 10.41 -20.80 12.12
C ARG A 129 10.82 -19.33 12.20
N ILE A 130 11.20 -18.92 13.40
CA ILE A 130 11.78 -17.62 13.71
C ILE A 130 13.08 -17.79 14.48
N GLY A 131 13.90 -16.76 14.56
CA GLY A 131 15.15 -16.76 15.32
C GLY A 131 15.78 -15.37 15.32
N GLY A 132 16.92 -15.25 16.00
CA GLY A 132 17.64 -13.97 16.10
C GLY A 132 18.32 -13.57 14.81
N PHE A 133 18.30 -12.28 14.55
CA PHE A 133 19.04 -11.61 13.48
C PHE A 133 19.30 -10.16 13.82
N ASN A 134 20.37 -9.60 13.26
CA ASN A 134 20.62 -8.17 13.26
C ASN A 134 20.35 -7.60 11.86
N ALA A 135 19.75 -6.42 11.78
CA ALA A 135 19.49 -5.75 10.52
C ALA A 135 19.70 -4.23 10.62
N CYS A 136 20.26 -3.64 9.56
CA CYS A 136 20.22 -2.20 9.33
C CYS A 136 19.28 -1.91 8.16
N VAL A 137 18.35 -0.96 8.36
CA VAL A 137 17.25 -0.67 7.43
C VAL A 137 17.26 0.80 7.02
N SER A 138 17.01 1.07 5.74
CA SER A 138 16.78 2.41 5.17
C SER A 138 15.54 2.40 4.28
N THR A 139 14.72 3.45 4.34
CA THR A 139 13.51 3.56 3.53
C THR A 139 13.46 4.85 2.74
N GLN A 140 13.07 4.74 1.47
CA GLN A 140 12.64 5.85 0.62
C GLN A 140 11.12 5.94 0.54
N VAL A 141 10.40 4.94 1.08
CA VAL A 141 8.93 4.95 1.09
C VAL A 141 8.44 6.03 2.05
N ILE A 142 7.83 7.06 1.49
CA ILE A 142 7.45 8.26 2.22
C ILE A 142 6.36 7.93 3.24
N SER A 143 6.65 8.21 4.51
CA SER A 143 5.66 8.08 5.58
C SER A 143 4.52 9.06 5.37
N SER A 144 3.28 8.61 5.65
CA SER A 144 2.06 9.42 5.52
C SER A 144 1.72 9.92 4.11
N ALA A 145 2.43 9.45 3.08
CA ALA A 145 2.15 9.76 1.68
C ALA A 145 1.27 8.70 0.99
N GLY A 146 0.51 7.91 1.73
CA GLY A 146 -0.42 6.92 1.17
C GLY A 146 0.21 5.81 0.32
N VAL A 147 1.54 5.63 0.40
CA VAL A 147 2.30 4.62 -0.37
C VAL A 147 2.80 3.45 0.47
N SER A 148 2.27 3.31 1.70
CA SER A 148 2.43 2.18 2.64
C SER A 148 3.86 1.88 3.07
N SER A 149 4.49 2.82 3.77
CA SER A 149 5.79 2.59 4.41
C SER A 149 5.75 1.46 5.45
N SER A 150 4.63 1.30 6.20
CA SER A 150 4.46 0.19 7.14
C SER A 150 4.48 -1.16 6.44
N ALA A 151 3.65 -1.35 5.39
CA ALA A 151 3.59 -2.62 4.67
C ALA A 151 4.91 -2.94 3.95
N SER A 152 5.61 -1.95 3.40
CA SER A 152 6.95 -2.14 2.85
C SER A 152 7.92 -2.68 3.90
N PHE A 153 7.95 -2.10 5.10
CA PHE A 153 8.77 -2.57 6.20
C PHE A 153 8.35 -3.96 6.71
N GLU A 154 7.05 -4.22 6.82
CA GLU A 154 6.53 -5.54 7.20
C GLU A 154 6.96 -6.63 6.21
N MET A 155 6.82 -6.37 4.92
CA MET A 155 7.19 -7.33 3.88
C MET A 155 8.72 -7.54 3.81
N LEU A 156 9.51 -6.51 4.14
CA LEU A 156 10.95 -6.64 4.31
C LEU A 156 11.30 -7.61 5.45
N VAL A 157 10.66 -7.46 6.61
CA VAL A 157 10.85 -8.38 7.76
C VAL A 157 10.43 -9.79 7.40
N CYS A 158 9.31 -9.97 6.69
CA CYS A 158 8.88 -11.28 6.19
C CYS A 158 9.92 -11.90 5.23
N ALA A 159 10.53 -11.11 4.34
CA ALA A 159 11.58 -11.59 3.43
C ALA A 159 12.81 -12.08 4.22
N ILE A 160 13.22 -11.36 5.27
CA ILE A 160 14.31 -11.77 6.16
C ILE A 160 13.97 -13.10 6.86
N LEU A 161 12.77 -13.21 7.42
CA LEU A 161 12.33 -14.46 8.09
C LEU A 161 12.26 -15.62 7.12
N ASN A 162 11.81 -15.40 5.91
CA ASN A 162 11.69 -16.41 4.88
C ASN A 162 13.06 -16.94 4.45
N GLU A 163 14.00 -16.06 4.16
CA GLU A 163 15.35 -16.40 3.76
C GLU A 163 16.10 -17.10 4.90
N PHE A 164 16.12 -16.50 6.07
CA PHE A 164 16.96 -16.98 7.16
C PHE A 164 16.47 -18.25 7.82
N PHE A 165 15.17 -18.43 7.96
CA PHE A 165 14.65 -19.51 8.81
C PHE A 165 13.71 -20.47 8.08
N ASN A 166 13.23 -20.13 6.88
CA ASN A 166 12.19 -20.90 6.20
C ASN A 166 12.56 -21.34 4.77
N GLY A 167 13.78 -21.00 4.30
CA GLY A 167 14.30 -21.47 3.01
C GLY A 167 13.41 -21.13 1.81
N GLY A 168 12.79 -19.95 1.82
CA GLY A 168 11.92 -19.48 0.74
C GLY A 168 10.51 -20.07 0.73
N SER A 169 10.08 -20.78 1.79
CA SER A 169 8.80 -21.52 1.79
C SER A 169 7.57 -20.72 2.21
N ILE A 170 7.72 -19.48 2.71
CA ILE A 170 6.61 -18.62 3.07
C ILE A 170 6.06 -17.97 1.79
N ASP A 171 4.80 -18.20 1.47
CA ASP A 171 4.16 -17.57 0.32
C ASP A 171 3.73 -16.11 0.61
N TYR A 172 3.46 -15.36 -0.45
CA TYR A 172 3.11 -13.94 -0.32
C TYR A 172 1.78 -13.67 0.39
N ALA A 173 0.83 -14.60 0.34
CA ALA A 173 -0.42 -14.46 1.07
C ALA A 173 -0.18 -14.57 2.58
N HIS A 174 0.72 -15.46 3.00
CA HIS A 174 1.16 -15.54 4.39
C HIS A 174 1.99 -14.33 4.81
N TYR A 175 2.87 -13.77 3.94
CA TYR A 175 3.52 -12.49 4.21
C TYR A 175 2.48 -11.42 4.57
N ALA A 176 1.46 -11.26 3.70
CA ALA A 176 0.43 -10.26 3.91
C ALA A 176 -0.38 -10.48 5.19
N ARG A 177 -0.74 -11.74 5.49
CA ARG A 177 -1.48 -12.09 6.71
C ARG A 177 -0.66 -11.89 7.99
N ILE A 178 0.65 -12.14 7.95
CA ILE A 178 1.56 -11.86 9.08
C ILE A 178 1.57 -10.36 9.38
N GLY A 179 1.75 -9.50 8.36
CA GLY A 179 1.72 -8.06 8.52
C GLY A 179 0.36 -7.56 9.03
N GLN A 180 -0.73 -7.99 8.39
CA GLN A 180 -2.10 -7.63 8.80
C GLN A 180 -2.40 -8.02 10.26
N TYR A 181 -1.98 -9.22 10.68
CA TYR A 181 -2.16 -9.67 12.07
C TYR A 181 -1.46 -8.71 13.04
N ALA A 182 -0.22 -8.33 12.72
CA ALA A 182 0.54 -7.40 13.57
C ALA A 182 -0.11 -6.00 13.62
N GLU A 183 -0.53 -5.44 12.50
CA GLU A 183 -1.25 -4.16 12.47
C GLU A 183 -2.56 -4.22 13.27
N ASN A 184 -3.38 -5.24 13.07
CA ASN A 184 -4.71 -5.35 13.69
C ASN A 184 -4.66 -5.73 15.18
N ARG A 185 -3.68 -6.49 15.62
CA ARG A 185 -3.63 -7.04 16.99
C ARG A 185 -2.66 -6.31 17.92
N TYR A 186 -1.62 -5.70 17.33
CA TYR A 186 -0.53 -5.09 18.09
C TYR A 186 -0.40 -3.59 17.85
N TRP A 187 -0.84 -3.09 16.70
CA TRP A 187 -0.71 -1.67 16.34
C TRP A 187 -2.03 -0.90 16.38
N ASP A 188 -3.14 -1.58 16.69
CA ASP A 188 -4.51 -1.03 16.77
C ASP A 188 -4.94 -0.31 15.47
N LYS A 189 -4.54 -0.85 14.33
CA LYS A 189 -4.85 -0.33 13.00
C LYS A 189 -5.69 -1.36 12.25
N ALA A 190 -6.95 -1.05 11.97
CA ALA A 190 -7.84 -1.90 11.19
C ALA A 190 -7.41 -1.87 9.71
N SER A 191 -6.55 -2.80 9.30
CA SER A 191 -6.00 -2.89 7.94
C SER A 191 -6.63 -4.02 7.14
N GLY A 192 -6.87 -3.75 5.84
CA GLY A 192 -7.09 -4.79 4.84
C GLY A 192 -5.79 -5.54 4.49
N LEU A 193 -5.79 -6.29 3.39
CA LEU A 193 -4.62 -7.06 2.92
C LEU A 193 -3.98 -6.45 1.67
N MET A 194 -4.59 -5.43 1.07
CA MET A 194 -4.15 -4.85 -0.21
C MET A 194 -2.70 -4.35 -0.15
N ASP A 195 -2.38 -3.59 0.89
CA ASP A 195 -1.08 -2.95 1.06
C ASP A 195 0.05 -3.98 1.10
N GLN A 196 -0.11 -4.96 1.97
CA GLN A 196 0.86 -6.04 2.15
C GLN A 196 0.99 -6.91 0.91
N MET A 197 -0.13 -7.29 0.28
CA MET A 197 -0.12 -8.09 -0.96
C MET A 197 0.63 -7.37 -2.08
N ALA A 198 0.35 -6.08 -2.30
CA ALA A 198 1.01 -5.32 -3.35
C ALA A 198 2.52 -5.18 -3.08
N CYS A 199 2.94 -4.90 -1.85
CA CYS A 199 4.36 -4.82 -1.49
C CYS A 199 5.07 -6.20 -1.59
N ALA A 200 4.39 -7.30 -1.23
CA ALA A 200 4.96 -8.63 -1.25
C ALA A 200 5.17 -9.19 -2.65
N VAL A 201 4.15 -9.09 -3.52
CA VAL A 201 4.10 -9.79 -4.81
C VAL A 201 4.93 -9.10 -5.90
N GLY A 202 4.91 -7.77 -5.97
CA GLY A 202 5.58 -7.00 -7.02
C GLY A 202 4.79 -6.94 -8.34
N GLY A 203 5.08 -5.91 -9.14
CA GLY A 203 4.35 -5.63 -10.37
C GLY A 203 2.96 -5.08 -10.11
N THR A 204 2.12 -5.14 -11.12
CA THR A 204 0.69 -4.87 -10.99
C THR A 204 -0.06 -6.15 -10.70
N ILE A 205 -0.95 -6.11 -9.70
CA ILE A 205 -1.74 -7.26 -9.27
C ILE A 205 -3.22 -6.91 -9.23
N TYR A 206 -4.03 -7.81 -9.74
CA TYR A 206 -5.46 -7.87 -9.48
C TYR A 206 -5.68 -8.69 -8.20
N LEU A 207 -6.49 -8.17 -7.30
CA LEU A 207 -6.85 -8.80 -6.04
C LEU A 207 -8.37 -8.99 -5.99
N ASP A 208 -8.81 -10.17 -5.54
CA ASP A 208 -10.20 -10.48 -5.24
C ASP A 208 -10.29 -11.04 -3.81
N PHE A 209 -10.97 -10.32 -2.94
CA PHE A 209 -11.15 -10.64 -1.52
C PHE A 209 -12.45 -11.40 -1.24
N GLY A 210 -13.22 -11.73 -2.28
CA GLY A 210 -14.44 -12.54 -2.15
C GLY A 210 -14.14 -13.99 -1.80
N GLY A 211 -15.00 -14.61 -0.93
CA GLY A 211 -14.94 -16.04 -0.64
C GLY A 211 -13.92 -16.47 0.43
N GLY A 212 -13.40 -15.54 1.26
CA GLY A 212 -12.62 -15.84 2.47
C GLY A 212 -11.11 -16.00 2.26
N GLU A 213 -10.65 -16.43 1.07
CA GLU A 213 -9.24 -16.44 0.71
C GLU A 213 -8.97 -15.39 -0.36
N VAL A 214 -7.86 -14.64 -0.18
CA VAL A 214 -7.44 -13.64 -1.16
C VAL A 214 -6.92 -14.35 -2.41
N LYS A 215 -7.58 -14.10 -3.53
CA LYS A 215 -7.09 -14.51 -4.85
C LYS A 215 -6.35 -13.35 -5.49
N TYR A 216 -5.23 -13.64 -6.14
CA TYR A 216 -4.49 -12.63 -6.87
C TYR A 216 -3.98 -13.15 -8.22
N GLU A 217 -3.88 -12.24 -9.17
CA GLU A 217 -3.31 -12.48 -10.50
C GLU A 217 -2.37 -11.34 -10.84
N LYS A 218 -1.17 -11.65 -11.35
CA LYS A 218 -0.28 -10.63 -11.91
C LYS A 218 -0.82 -10.14 -13.25
N VAL A 219 -0.88 -8.82 -13.39
CA VAL A 219 -1.26 -8.14 -14.62
C VAL A 219 0.01 -7.54 -15.23
N ASP A 220 0.35 -7.91 -16.46
CA ASP A 220 1.48 -7.30 -17.18
C ASP A 220 1.13 -5.86 -17.53
N PHE A 221 1.42 -4.95 -16.61
CA PHE A 221 1.11 -3.54 -16.75
C PHE A 221 2.11 -2.65 -16.00
N GLY A 222 2.43 -1.53 -16.65
CA GLY A 222 3.08 -0.36 -16.09
C GLY A 222 2.55 0.89 -16.82
N PHE A 223 2.52 2.04 -16.16
CA PHE A 223 2.06 3.29 -16.79
C PHE A 223 2.90 3.72 -17.99
N ASP A 224 4.17 3.30 -18.03
CA ASP A 224 5.08 3.49 -19.16
C ASP A 224 4.56 2.85 -20.45
N GLN A 225 3.87 1.70 -20.38
CA GLN A 225 3.23 1.05 -21.52
C GLN A 225 2.10 1.92 -22.11
N LEU A 226 1.50 2.78 -21.32
CA LEU A 226 0.55 3.79 -21.77
C LEU A 226 1.21 5.11 -22.20
N GLY A 227 2.55 5.21 -22.18
CA GLY A 227 3.28 6.47 -22.37
C GLY A 227 2.95 7.51 -21.29
N CYS A 228 2.71 7.05 -20.06
CA CYS A 228 2.37 7.88 -18.93
C CYS A 228 3.32 7.65 -17.75
N ASP A 229 3.33 8.62 -16.84
CA ASP A 229 3.94 8.50 -15.53
C ASP A 229 2.87 8.55 -14.44
N LEU A 230 3.15 7.85 -13.33
CA LEU A 230 2.41 8.01 -12.08
C LEU A 230 3.06 9.11 -11.24
N VAL A 231 2.28 10.09 -10.86
CA VAL A 231 2.72 11.16 -9.97
C VAL A 231 1.86 11.14 -8.71
N ILE A 232 2.47 10.87 -7.57
CA ILE A 232 1.83 10.97 -6.27
C ILE A 232 2.09 12.36 -5.70
N VAL A 233 1.03 13.03 -5.29
CA VAL A 233 1.08 14.38 -4.74
C VAL A 233 0.60 14.36 -3.30
N ASN A 234 1.50 14.65 -2.36
CA ASN A 234 1.17 14.81 -0.96
C ASN A 234 0.52 16.18 -0.76
N THR A 235 -0.64 16.21 -0.13
CA THR A 235 -1.39 17.45 0.10
C THR A 235 -0.94 18.22 1.35
N GLY A 236 0.08 17.69 2.07
CA GLY A 236 0.66 18.33 3.25
C GLY A 236 -0.11 18.12 4.55
N LYS A 237 -1.21 17.36 4.53
CA LYS A 237 -1.99 17.00 5.73
C LYS A 237 -1.86 15.52 6.06
N GLY A 238 -1.48 15.23 7.30
CA GLY A 238 -1.36 13.87 7.81
C GLY A 238 -2.70 13.24 8.19
N HIS A 239 -2.67 11.95 8.44
CA HIS A 239 -3.83 11.12 8.82
C HIS A 239 -4.05 11.03 10.35
N ALA A 240 -3.35 11.83 11.16
CA ALA A 240 -3.53 11.83 12.60
C ALA A 240 -5.00 12.15 12.93
N ASP A 241 -5.58 11.38 13.84
CA ASP A 241 -6.95 11.54 14.35
C ASP A 241 -8.11 11.24 13.37
N LEU A 242 -7.86 10.58 12.21
CA LEU A 242 -8.89 10.21 11.24
C LEU A 242 -9.40 8.77 11.34
N SER A 243 -9.03 8.04 12.39
CA SER A 243 -9.41 6.61 12.58
C SER A 243 -10.92 6.39 12.54
N ALA A 244 -11.71 7.31 13.11
CA ALA A 244 -13.17 7.24 13.10
C ALA A 244 -13.75 7.36 11.68
N GLU A 245 -13.19 8.26 10.86
CA GLU A 245 -13.62 8.46 9.46
C GLU A 245 -13.30 7.22 8.61
N TYR A 246 -12.10 6.66 8.77
CA TYR A 246 -11.71 5.42 8.08
C TYR A 246 -12.61 4.25 8.48
N SER A 247 -12.84 4.03 9.78
CA SER A 247 -13.68 2.95 10.28
C SER A 247 -15.14 3.09 9.84
N SER A 248 -15.63 4.32 9.66
CA SER A 248 -17.00 4.57 9.20
C SER A 248 -17.30 3.98 7.82
N ILE A 249 -16.31 3.84 6.93
CA ILE A 249 -16.53 3.33 5.57
C ILE A 249 -16.93 1.85 5.60
N PRO A 250 -16.09 0.92 6.13
CA PRO A 250 -16.46 -0.48 6.18
C PRO A 250 -17.68 -0.74 7.07
N GLU A 251 -17.86 0.01 8.15
CA GLU A 251 -19.02 -0.13 9.03
C GLU A 251 -20.32 0.21 8.33
N GLU A 252 -20.38 1.34 7.61
CA GLU A 252 -21.57 1.74 6.85
C GLU A 252 -21.89 0.77 5.71
N MET A 253 -20.88 0.25 5.00
CA MET A 253 -21.07 -0.79 3.99
C MET A 253 -21.66 -2.06 4.60
N ARG A 254 -21.16 -2.50 5.78
CA ARG A 254 -21.70 -3.68 6.49
C ARG A 254 -23.11 -3.47 7.03
N LEU A 255 -23.51 -2.25 7.38
CA LEU A 255 -24.91 -1.96 7.73
C LEU A 255 -25.84 -2.32 6.58
N VAL A 256 -25.48 -1.94 5.34
CA VAL A 256 -26.27 -2.31 4.15
C VAL A 256 -26.24 -3.81 3.89
N ALA A 257 -25.07 -4.44 3.96
CA ALA A 257 -24.93 -5.89 3.79
C ALA A 257 -25.83 -6.68 4.76
N LYS A 258 -25.87 -6.26 6.03
CA LYS A 258 -26.71 -6.88 7.07
C LYS A 258 -28.19 -6.80 6.75
N GLU A 259 -28.68 -5.69 6.23
CA GLU A 259 -30.08 -5.55 5.80
C GLU A 259 -30.43 -6.42 4.59
N LEU A 260 -29.42 -6.75 3.77
CA LEU A 260 -29.55 -7.70 2.66
C LEU A 260 -29.43 -9.17 3.11
N GLY A 261 -29.02 -9.43 4.36
CA GLY A 261 -28.83 -10.79 4.91
C GLY A 261 -27.41 -11.33 4.82
N GLY A 262 -26.45 -10.51 4.41
CA GLY A 262 -25.01 -10.83 4.34
C GLY A 262 -24.21 -10.29 5.53
N THR A 263 -22.95 -10.68 5.60
CA THR A 263 -21.96 -10.12 6.53
C THR A 263 -21.19 -8.97 5.88
N ASN A 264 -20.81 -9.14 4.63
CA ASN A 264 -20.13 -8.16 3.79
C ASN A 264 -20.90 -7.99 2.47
N LEU A 265 -20.62 -6.92 1.73
CA LEU A 265 -21.31 -6.66 0.46
C LEU A 265 -21.04 -7.72 -0.62
N CYS A 266 -19.88 -8.43 -0.53
CA CYS A 266 -19.61 -9.56 -1.43
C CYS A 266 -20.58 -10.74 -1.26
N ASP A 267 -21.27 -10.84 -0.12
CA ASP A 267 -22.29 -11.88 0.13
C ASP A 267 -23.65 -11.53 -0.49
N CYS A 268 -23.79 -10.32 -1.05
CA CYS A 268 -25.03 -9.75 -1.55
C CYS A 268 -24.86 -9.28 -3.01
N THR A 269 -25.95 -8.95 -3.66
CA THR A 269 -25.95 -8.40 -5.02
C THR A 269 -26.45 -6.95 -5.05
N GLU A 270 -26.04 -6.19 -6.07
CA GLU A 270 -26.57 -4.84 -6.29
C GLU A 270 -28.06 -4.88 -6.66
N GLU A 271 -28.48 -5.91 -7.40
CA GLU A 271 -29.87 -6.13 -7.78
C GLU A 271 -30.76 -6.26 -6.53
N ASP A 272 -30.31 -7.02 -5.51
CA ASP A 272 -31.01 -7.13 -4.23
C ASP A 272 -31.08 -5.79 -3.48
N LEU A 273 -29.96 -5.01 -3.51
CA LEU A 273 -29.94 -3.67 -2.93
C LEU A 273 -30.96 -2.76 -3.61
N LEU A 274 -30.96 -2.70 -4.94
CA LEU A 274 -31.87 -1.83 -5.69
C LEU A 274 -33.34 -2.25 -5.51
N ALA A 275 -33.62 -3.56 -5.48
CA ALA A 275 -34.99 -4.09 -5.26
C ALA A 275 -35.53 -3.72 -3.87
N LYS A 276 -34.68 -3.66 -2.84
CA LYS A 276 -35.07 -3.35 -1.46
C LYS A 276 -34.73 -1.93 -1.02
N LEU A 277 -34.26 -1.08 -1.93
CA LEU A 277 -33.70 0.24 -1.62
C LEU A 277 -34.61 1.13 -0.78
N PRO A 278 -35.94 1.28 -1.09
CA PRO A 278 -36.84 2.11 -0.28
C PRO A 278 -36.97 1.62 1.16
N GLU A 279 -37.02 0.28 1.37
CA GLU A 279 -37.11 -0.33 2.68
C GLU A 279 -35.83 -0.14 3.48
N ILE A 280 -34.67 -0.46 2.87
CA ILE A 280 -33.34 -0.33 3.47
C ILE A 280 -33.07 1.13 3.86
N ARG A 281 -33.38 2.08 2.97
CA ARG A 281 -33.23 3.50 3.23
C ARG A 281 -34.04 3.96 4.44
N SER A 282 -35.30 3.54 4.51
CA SER A 282 -36.20 3.87 5.64
C SER A 282 -35.67 3.26 6.98
N LYS A 283 -35.13 2.05 6.92
CA LYS A 283 -34.70 1.29 8.11
C LYS A 283 -33.36 1.78 8.63
N ILE A 284 -32.38 2.00 7.77
CA ILE A 284 -31.03 2.46 8.16
C ILE A 284 -31.04 3.95 8.52
N GLY A 285 -31.81 4.78 7.81
CA GLY A 285 -31.82 6.24 8.00
C GLY A 285 -30.48 6.91 7.72
N ASN A 286 -29.62 6.28 6.90
CA ASN A 286 -28.28 6.75 6.54
C ASN A 286 -28.06 6.62 5.03
N ASP A 287 -28.30 7.72 4.28
CA ASP A 287 -28.12 7.75 2.83
C ASP A 287 -26.67 7.54 2.40
N ARG A 288 -25.70 7.97 3.24
CA ARG A 288 -24.27 7.78 2.96
C ARG A 288 -23.87 6.29 2.96
N ALA A 289 -24.44 5.47 3.85
CA ALA A 289 -24.21 4.03 3.86
C ALA A 289 -24.67 3.39 2.52
N ILE A 290 -25.79 3.83 2.00
CA ILE A 290 -26.31 3.36 0.69
C ILE A 290 -25.38 3.81 -0.45
N LEU A 291 -24.96 5.07 -0.46
CA LEU A 291 -24.04 5.57 -1.47
C LEU A 291 -22.71 4.81 -1.47
N ARG A 292 -22.18 4.48 -0.29
CA ARG A 292 -20.98 3.66 -0.11
C ARG A 292 -21.15 2.24 -0.62
N ALA A 293 -22.32 1.63 -0.41
CA ALA A 293 -22.63 0.31 -0.96
C ALA A 293 -22.74 0.34 -2.50
N LEU A 294 -23.35 1.35 -3.07
CA LEU A 294 -23.40 1.55 -4.53
C LEU A 294 -22.00 1.80 -5.11
N HIS A 295 -21.17 2.59 -4.42
CA HIS A 295 -19.76 2.75 -4.79
C HIS A 295 -19.05 1.39 -4.84
N TYR A 296 -19.22 0.55 -3.83
CA TYR A 296 -18.60 -0.78 -3.75
C TYR A 296 -18.88 -1.64 -4.98
N TYR A 297 -20.15 -1.80 -5.37
CA TYR A 297 -20.51 -2.62 -6.54
C TYR A 297 -19.96 -2.06 -7.84
N GLU A 298 -20.11 -0.75 -8.05
CA GLU A 298 -19.58 -0.07 -9.24
C GLU A 298 -18.05 -0.10 -9.29
N GLU A 299 -17.38 0.06 -8.14
CA GLU A 299 -15.91 0.04 -8.10
C GLU A 299 -15.37 -1.35 -8.40
N CYS A 300 -15.99 -2.43 -7.91
CA CYS A 300 -15.63 -3.79 -8.28
C CYS A 300 -15.78 -4.03 -9.79
N ARG A 301 -16.85 -3.53 -10.42
CA ARG A 301 -17.01 -3.61 -11.88
C ARG A 301 -15.95 -2.80 -12.63
N ARG A 302 -15.58 -1.62 -12.13
CA ARG A 302 -14.50 -0.80 -12.69
C ARG A 302 -13.15 -1.51 -12.63
N VAL A 303 -12.86 -2.23 -11.54
CA VAL A 303 -11.64 -3.04 -11.43
C VAL A 303 -11.59 -4.10 -12.53
N ASP A 304 -12.67 -4.87 -12.72
CA ASP A 304 -12.75 -5.88 -13.79
C ASP A 304 -12.60 -5.25 -15.18
N ALA A 305 -13.28 -4.12 -15.41
CA ALA A 305 -13.19 -3.39 -16.68
C ALA A 305 -11.78 -2.81 -16.93
N ALA A 306 -11.08 -2.37 -15.87
CA ALA A 306 -9.72 -1.88 -15.96
C ALA A 306 -8.76 -3.01 -16.37
N VAL A 307 -8.84 -4.17 -15.73
CA VAL A 307 -8.03 -5.35 -16.09
C VAL A 307 -8.28 -5.74 -17.55
N GLN A 308 -9.54 -5.74 -17.99
CA GLN A 308 -9.86 -6.04 -19.40
C GLN A 308 -9.31 -4.98 -20.36
N ALA A 309 -9.43 -3.70 -20.04
CA ALA A 309 -8.88 -2.62 -20.84
C ALA A 309 -7.35 -2.70 -20.97
N LEU A 310 -6.65 -3.11 -19.89
CA LEU A 310 -5.20 -3.34 -19.91
C LEU A 310 -4.83 -4.53 -20.81
N LYS A 311 -5.52 -5.67 -20.68
CA LYS A 311 -5.30 -6.85 -21.54
C LYS A 311 -5.52 -6.55 -23.04
N GLU A 312 -6.39 -5.59 -23.32
CA GLU A 312 -6.70 -5.17 -24.72
C GLU A 312 -5.88 -3.95 -25.19
N GLY A 313 -5.00 -3.39 -24.37
CA GLY A 313 -4.18 -2.22 -24.70
C GLY A 313 -5.00 -0.93 -24.92
N LYS A 314 -6.19 -0.81 -24.32
CA LYS A 314 -7.13 0.31 -24.49
C LYS A 314 -6.82 1.47 -23.51
N LYS A 315 -5.79 2.25 -23.82
CA LYS A 315 -5.31 3.37 -22.99
C LYS A 315 -6.41 4.33 -22.55
N GLU A 316 -7.16 4.90 -23.49
CA GLU A 316 -8.17 5.92 -23.20
C GLU A 316 -9.30 5.35 -22.33
N GLN A 317 -9.66 4.08 -22.54
CA GLN A 317 -10.64 3.40 -21.68
C GLN A 317 -10.12 3.26 -20.26
N MET A 318 -8.85 2.84 -20.09
CA MET A 318 -8.23 2.73 -18.76
C MET A 318 -8.19 4.07 -18.03
N LEU A 319 -7.75 5.14 -18.70
CA LEU A 319 -7.75 6.49 -18.12
C LEU A 319 -9.16 6.98 -17.78
N GLY A 320 -10.14 6.66 -18.63
CA GLY A 320 -11.55 6.92 -18.36
C GLY A 320 -12.06 6.26 -17.09
N ILE A 321 -11.74 4.97 -16.91
CA ILE A 321 -12.12 4.18 -15.72
C ILE A 321 -11.49 4.76 -14.45
N ILE A 322 -10.21 5.16 -14.48
CA ILE A 322 -9.54 5.82 -13.34
C ILE A 322 -10.26 7.13 -12.97
N ARG A 323 -10.66 7.92 -13.95
CA ARG A 323 -11.42 9.16 -13.73
C ARG A 323 -12.79 8.87 -13.08
N GLU A 324 -13.51 7.86 -13.57
CA GLU A 324 -14.81 7.47 -13.01
C GLU A 324 -14.68 6.96 -11.57
N SER A 325 -13.63 6.22 -11.25
CA SER A 325 -13.31 5.81 -9.88
C SER A 325 -13.10 7.03 -8.97
N GLY A 326 -12.31 8.01 -9.41
CA GLY A 326 -12.13 9.27 -8.68
C GLY A 326 -13.44 10.03 -8.45
N ASN A 327 -14.29 10.11 -9.47
CA ASN A 327 -15.62 10.71 -9.37
C ASN A 327 -16.53 9.94 -8.40
N SER A 328 -16.46 8.63 -8.38
CA SER A 328 -17.21 7.78 -7.46
C SER A 328 -16.73 7.93 -6.02
N SER A 329 -15.41 7.99 -5.80
CA SER A 329 -14.83 8.30 -4.49
C SER A 329 -15.32 9.66 -3.95
N TRP A 330 -15.36 10.68 -4.80
CA TRP A 330 -15.88 12.02 -4.43
C TRP A 330 -17.36 12.01 -4.11
N LYS A 331 -18.19 11.44 -5.00
CA LYS A 331 -19.65 11.62 -4.97
C LYS A 331 -20.36 10.59 -4.09
N TRP A 332 -19.89 9.33 -4.09
CA TRP A 332 -20.59 8.21 -3.47
C TRP A 332 -19.86 7.69 -2.24
N LEU A 333 -18.56 7.43 -2.31
CA LEU A 333 -17.77 7.02 -1.15
C LEU A 333 -17.62 8.14 -0.12
N GLN A 334 -17.47 9.38 -0.62
CA GLN A 334 -17.35 10.61 0.16
C GLN A 334 -16.16 10.58 1.13
N ASN A 335 -14.99 10.24 0.61
CA ASN A 335 -13.73 10.24 1.36
C ASN A 335 -12.72 11.28 0.88
N ALA A 336 -13.17 12.33 0.15
CA ALA A 336 -12.29 13.39 -0.32
C ALA A 336 -11.93 14.41 0.77
N TYR A 337 -12.77 14.56 1.80
CA TYR A 337 -12.54 15.46 2.94
C TYR A 337 -13.36 15.01 4.15
N VAL A 338 -13.02 15.56 5.32
CA VAL A 338 -13.70 15.28 6.58
C VAL A 338 -14.92 16.19 6.72
N VAL A 339 -16.12 15.60 6.87
CA VAL A 339 -17.38 16.37 6.95
C VAL A 339 -17.43 17.27 8.21
N SER A 340 -16.82 16.84 9.31
CA SER A 340 -16.75 17.61 10.56
C SER A 340 -15.84 18.85 10.46
N ASP A 341 -14.93 18.88 9.46
CA ASP A 341 -14.09 20.05 9.18
C ASP A 341 -14.19 20.46 7.68
N PRO A 342 -15.27 21.14 7.29
CA PRO A 342 -15.52 21.48 5.89
C PRO A 342 -14.57 22.55 5.33
N LYS A 343 -13.71 23.13 6.16
CA LYS A 343 -12.70 24.10 5.73
C LYS A 343 -11.40 23.42 5.30
N GLU A 344 -11.14 22.23 5.81
CA GLU A 344 -9.98 21.42 5.41
C GLU A 344 -10.27 20.67 4.11
N GLN A 345 -9.75 21.18 3.01
CA GLN A 345 -10.03 20.74 1.64
C GLN A 345 -8.73 20.48 0.86
N SER A 346 -7.70 19.96 1.51
CA SER A 346 -6.37 19.76 0.89
C SER A 346 -6.40 18.83 -0.32
N ILE A 347 -7.11 17.69 -0.23
CA ILE A 347 -7.31 16.76 -1.38
C ILE A 347 -8.11 17.45 -2.51
N PRO A 348 -9.30 18.02 -2.28
CA PRO A 348 -10.04 18.77 -3.29
C PRO A 348 -9.23 19.87 -3.96
N TYR A 349 -8.44 20.61 -3.18
CA TYR A 349 -7.59 21.68 -3.70
C TYR A 349 -6.52 21.14 -4.66
N ALA A 350 -5.82 20.07 -4.27
CA ALA A 350 -4.81 19.44 -5.11
C ALA A 350 -5.41 18.81 -6.38
N LEU A 351 -6.59 18.16 -6.27
CA LEU A 351 -7.34 17.64 -7.42
C LEU A 351 -7.71 18.74 -8.39
N ALA A 352 -8.29 19.86 -7.88
CA ALA A 352 -8.70 20.98 -8.72
C ALA A 352 -7.52 21.57 -9.51
N LEU A 353 -6.36 21.78 -8.87
CA LEU A 353 -5.16 22.26 -9.57
C LEU A 353 -4.71 21.28 -10.66
N SER A 354 -4.68 19.98 -10.34
CA SER A 354 -4.30 18.93 -11.29
C SER A 354 -5.24 18.84 -12.48
N GLU A 355 -6.55 18.90 -12.23
CA GLU A 355 -7.58 18.90 -13.29
C GLU A 355 -7.49 20.13 -14.19
N LEU A 356 -7.21 21.32 -13.65
CA LEU A 356 -7.02 22.53 -14.44
C LEU A 356 -5.82 22.39 -15.39
N PHE A 357 -4.70 21.82 -14.94
CA PHE A 357 -3.55 21.53 -15.80
C PHE A 357 -3.91 20.53 -16.89
N MET A 358 -4.49 19.38 -16.50
CA MET A 358 -4.87 18.32 -17.42
C MET A 358 -5.90 18.76 -18.45
N LYS A 359 -6.86 19.58 -18.05
CA LYS A 359 -7.84 20.21 -18.96
C LYS A 359 -7.17 21.10 -19.99
N LYS A 360 -6.16 21.89 -19.59
CA LYS A 360 -5.39 22.74 -20.53
C LYS A 360 -4.61 21.88 -21.53
N LYS A 361 -4.08 20.72 -21.09
CA LYS A 361 -3.35 19.78 -21.95
C LYS A 361 -4.27 18.88 -22.80
N GLY A 362 -5.54 18.76 -22.44
CA GLY A 362 -6.50 17.86 -23.08
C GLY A 362 -6.27 16.37 -22.77
N ARG A 363 -5.42 16.04 -21.79
CA ARG A 363 -5.03 14.66 -21.44
C ARG A 363 -4.56 14.55 -19.99
N GLY A 364 -4.48 13.30 -19.48
CA GLY A 364 -4.17 12.99 -18.09
C GLY A 364 -5.43 12.80 -17.24
N VAL A 365 -5.27 12.20 -16.10
CA VAL A 365 -6.33 11.95 -15.11
C VAL A 365 -5.74 12.01 -13.70
N CYS A 366 -6.55 12.41 -12.73
CA CYS A 366 -6.19 12.35 -11.32
C CYS A 366 -7.37 11.84 -10.49
N ARG A 367 -7.05 11.32 -9.32
CA ARG A 367 -8.01 10.89 -8.30
C ARG A 367 -7.39 10.98 -6.91
N LEU A 368 -8.24 10.97 -5.89
CA LEU A 368 -7.72 10.72 -4.56
C LEU A 368 -7.09 9.32 -4.48
N HIS A 369 -6.12 9.12 -3.60
CA HIS A 369 -5.36 7.89 -3.49
C HIS A 369 -5.35 7.37 -2.05
N GLY A 370 -5.50 6.04 -1.88
CA GLY A 370 -5.53 5.39 -0.58
C GLY A 370 -6.80 5.71 0.22
N GLY A 371 -6.68 5.84 1.54
CA GLY A 371 -7.82 5.99 2.44
C GLY A 371 -8.66 7.26 2.23
N GLY A 372 -8.08 8.33 1.70
CA GLY A 372 -8.75 9.62 1.56
C GLY A 372 -8.80 10.43 2.85
N PHE A 373 -9.76 11.34 2.96
CA PHE A 373 -9.98 12.34 4.02
C PHE A 373 -8.83 13.33 4.20
N ALA A 374 -7.60 12.90 4.07
CA ALA A 374 -6.34 13.65 4.01
C ALA A 374 -5.30 12.86 3.22
N GLY A 375 -4.09 13.34 3.09
CA GLY A 375 -2.95 12.62 2.53
C GLY A 375 -2.67 12.93 1.07
N VAL A 376 -2.97 12.04 0.13
CA VAL A 376 -2.42 12.11 -1.22
C VAL A 376 -3.45 11.97 -2.34
N ILE A 377 -3.08 12.47 -3.51
CA ILE A 377 -3.75 12.18 -4.78
C ILE A 377 -2.80 11.45 -5.73
N ALA A 378 -3.35 10.62 -6.61
CA ALA A 378 -2.63 10.01 -7.72
C ALA A 378 -2.99 10.72 -9.03
N CYS A 379 -1.97 11.09 -9.78
CA CYS A 379 -2.09 11.74 -11.08
C CYS A 379 -1.38 10.87 -12.13
N ILE A 380 -2.04 10.61 -13.25
CA ILE A 380 -1.46 9.93 -14.39
C ILE A 380 -1.28 10.97 -15.49
N THR A 381 -0.04 11.33 -15.77
CA THR A 381 0.33 12.35 -16.75
C THR A 381 0.96 11.69 -17.98
N ALA A 382 0.79 12.28 -19.16
CA ALA A 382 1.60 11.88 -20.31
C ALA A 382 3.08 12.21 -20.03
N LYS A 383 4.02 11.33 -20.39
CA LYS A 383 5.45 11.49 -20.09
C LYS A 383 6.02 12.84 -20.51
N GLU A 384 5.62 13.34 -21.69
CA GLU A 384 6.04 14.64 -22.18
C GLU A 384 5.51 15.85 -21.38
N ASP A 385 4.46 15.66 -20.57
CA ASP A 385 3.89 16.72 -19.74
C ASP A 385 4.32 16.64 -18.27
N THR A 386 4.94 15.53 -17.85
CA THR A 386 5.24 15.26 -16.43
C THR A 386 6.12 16.35 -15.81
N ALA A 387 7.18 16.76 -16.50
CA ALA A 387 8.09 17.78 -15.97
C ALA A 387 7.37 19.14 -15.77
N GLU A 388 6.56 19.58 -16.74
CA GLU A 388 5.77 20.81 -16.64
C GLU A 388 4.68 20.69 -15.56
N PHE A 389 4.08 19.51 -15.40
CA PHE A 389 3.10 19.24 -14.34
C PHE A 389 3.72 19.36 -12.94
N VAL A 390 4.89 18.76 -12.74
CA VAL A 390 5.65 18.85 -11.49
C VAL A 390 6.02 20.30 -11.19
N GLU A 391 6.57 21.04 -12.16
CA GLU A 391 6.89 22.45 -11.99
C GLU A 391 5.64 23.29 -11.66
N TYR A 392 4.52 23.02 -12.35
CA TYR A 392 3.26 23.72 -12.13
C TYR A 392 2.75 23.51 -10.70
N LEU A 393 2.66 22.26 -10.23
CA LEU A 393 2.15 21.97 -8.89
C LEU A 393 3.10 22.40 -7.78
N SER A 394 4.42 22.34 -8.02
CA SER A 394 5.44 22.75 -7.03
C SER A 394 5.26 24.21 -6.59
N ARG A 395 4.72 25.06 -7.44
CA ARG A 395 4.43 26.47 -7.12
C ARG A 395 3.35 26.64 -6.04
N TYR A 396 2.48 25.65 -5.88
CA TYR A 396 1.33 25.70 -4.96
C TYR A 396 1.48 24.77 -3.77
N LEU A 397 2.15 23.63 -3.95
CA LEU A 397 2.19 22.55 -2.96
C LEU A 397 3.60 22.25 -2.42
N GLY A 398 4.65 22.85 -3.01
CA GLY A 398 6.04 22.53 -2.69
C GLY A 398 6.56 21.31 -3.49
N ASN A 399 7.83 21.40 -3.94
CA ASN A 399 8.44 20.36 -4.76
C ASN A 399 8.63 19.04 -4.00
N GLU A 400 8.87 19.13 -2.70
CA GLU A 400 9.05 18.00 -1.79
C GLU A 400 7.80 17.13 -1.63
N ASN A 401 6.65 17.61 -2.08
CA ASN A 401 5.36 16.92 -1.99
C ASN A 401 4.97 16.22 -3.30
N ILE A 402 5.79 16.28 -4.35
CA ILE A 402 5.44 15.76 -5.68
C ILE A 402 6.44 14.69 -6.09
N HIS A 403 5.97 13.47 -6.26
CA HIS A 403 6.81 12.30 -6.46
C HIS A 403 6.43 11.56 -7.74
N VAL A 404 7.33 11.54 -8.71
CA VAL A 404 7.17 10.74 -9.93
C VAL A 404 7.63 9.32 -9.63
N MET A 405 6.80 8.33 -9.94
CA MET A 405 7.04 6.93 -9.61
C MET A 405 6.82 6.03 -10.82
N GLY A 406 7.52 4.91 -10.83
CA GLY A 406 7.28 3.79 -11.75
C GLY A 406 6.69 2.59 -11.02
N ILE A 407 6.25 1.59 -11.79
CA ILE A 407 5.85 0.28 -11.28
C ILE A 407 7.10 -0.61 -11.21
N ARG A 408 7.37 -1.13 -10.01
CA ARG A 408 8.46 -2.07 -9.76
C ARG A 408 7.98 -3.51 -9.90
N GLN A 409 8.64 -4.29 -10.76
CA GLN A 409 8.22 -5.68 -11.08
C GLN A 409 8.55 -6.69 -9.98
N LYS A 410 9.51 -6.40 -9.12
CA LYS A 410 9.94 -7.25 -8.00
C LYS A 410 9.32 -6.77 -6.69
N GLY A 411 8.65 -7.66 -5.97
CA GLY A 411 8.12 -7.42 -4.63
C GLY A 411 9.19 -7.48 -3.53
N ALA A 412 8.79 -7.99 -2.37
CA ALA A 412 9.71 -8.23 -1.27
C ALA A 412 10.62 -9.42 -1.58
N ILE A 413 11.94 -9.18 -1.63
CA ILE A 413 12.94 -10.15 -2.10
C ILE A 413 14.23 -10.06 -1.32
N THR A 414 14.98 -11.18 -1.35
CA THR A 414 16.43 -11.21 -1.19
C THR A 414 17.07 -10.66 -2.48
N VAL A 415 18.06 -9.81 -2.37
CA VAL A 415 18.75 -9.15 -3.49
C VAL A 415 20.03 -9.93 -3.79
N GLU A 416 19.93 -10.87 -4.75
CA GLU A 416 21.01 -11.80 -5.17
C GLU A 416 21.32 -11.65 -6.66
#